data_fea8e2a368b6e3d9f75998d205cffbc2
#
_entry.id   fea8e2a368b6e3d9f75998d205cffbc2
#
_cell.length_a   1.000
_cell.length_b   1.000
_cell.length_c   1.000
_cell.angle_alpha   90.00
_cell.angle_beta   90.00
_cell.angle_gamma   90.00
#
_symmetry.space_group_name_H-M   'P 1'
#
loop_
_entity.id
_entity.type
_entity.pdbx_description
1 polymer ?
#
loop_
_entity_poly.entity_id
_entity_poly.type
_entity_poly.pdbx_seq_one_letter_code
_entity_poly.pdbx_strand_id
1 'polypeptide(L)'
;MAIAKYSLTALDCPDPVALANFYSKITDFEVVVAHLSKNGDPLWVELVDNGVTKIAFQRVKNYVKPTWPEGPIPQQAHLDFDVPNLDIAEEKLLQIGAVKSPIQTSSDPADNFRVYFDPAGHPFCLVSNTSITDL
;
A
#
# COMPACT_ATOMS: atom_id res chain seq x y z
N MET A 1 -20.63 -4.10 -23.51
CA MET A 1 -19.47 -5.03 -23.43
C MET A 1 -18.23 -4.29 -22.96
N ALA A 2 -17.47 -4.91 -22.09
CA ALA A 2 -16.20 -4.35 -21.65
C ALA A 2 -15.11 -4.63 -22.69
N ILE A 3 -14.18 -3.68 -22.85
CA ILE A 3 -13.01 -3.84 -23.72
C ILE A 3 -11.90 -4.65 -23.02
N ALA A 4 -11.81 -4.56 -21.69
CA ALA A 4 -10.74 -5.18 -20.90
C ALA A 4 -11.24 -5.64 -19.54
N LYS A 5 -10.47 -6.54 -18.94
CA LYS A 5 -10.68 -6.98 -17.55
C LYS A 5 -9.60 -6.32 -16.68
N TYR A 6 -10.02 -5.73 -15.56
CA TYR A 6 -9.06 -5.21 -14.59
C TYR A 6 -8.14 -6.32 -14.07
N SER A 7 -6.86 -6.06 -14.01
CA SER A 7 -5.86 -7.03 -13.53
C SER A 7 -5.42 -6.70 -12.10
N LEU A 8 -4.59 -5.68 -11.95
CA LEU A 8 -3.98 -5.31 -10.69
C LEU A 8 -3.63 -3.83 -10.66
N THR A 9 -3.26 -3.33 -9.48
CA THR A 9 -2.64 -2.02 -9.31
C THR A 9 -1.16 -2.21 -8.99
N ALA A 10 -0.29 -1.48 -9.68
CA ALA A 10 1.15 -1.51 -9.44
C ALA A 10 1.63 -0.20 -8.81
N LEU A 11 2.53 -0.29 -7.83
CA LEU A 11 3.20 0.84 -7.19
C LEU A 11 4.69 0.83 -7.55
N ASP A 12 5.21 1.99 -7.91
CA ASP A 12 6.65 2.19 -8.11
C ASP A 12 7.37 2.30 -6.78
N CYS A 13 8.59 1.79 -6.70
CA CYS A 13 9.38 1.80 -5.48
C CYS A 13 10.86 1.56 -5.73
N PRO A 14 11.74 1.87 -4.76
CA PRO A 14 13.16 1.55 -4.87
C PRO A 14 13.45 0.07 -4.57
N ASP A 15 12.68 -0.56 -3.68
CA ASP A 15 12.86 -1.94 -3.23
C ASP A 15 11.50 -2.68 -3.20
N PRO A 16 11.17 -3.43 -4.27
CA PRO A 16 9.88 -4.07 -4.37
C PRO A 16 9.67 -5.23 -3.38
N VAL A 17 10.73 -5.90 -2.94
CA VAL A 17 10.61 -6.96 -1.93
C VAL A 17 10.26 -6.37 -0.57
N ALA A 18 10.95 -5.30 -0.16
CA ALA A 18 10.68 -4.63 1.11
C ALA A 18 9.25 -4.08 1.15
N LEU A 19 8.79 -3.46 0.06
CA LEU A 19 7.45 -2.90 -0.01
C LEU A 19 6.38 -4.00 -0.04
N ALA A 20 6.60 -5.07 -0.78
CA ALA A 20 5.70 -6.23 -0.79
C ALA A 20 5.58 -6.87 0.60
N ASN A 21 6.70 -7.04 1.31
CA ASN A 21 6.69 -7.58 2.67
C ASN A 21 5.92 -6.68 3.65
N PHE A 22 6.03 -5.38 3.51
CA PHE A 22 5.24 -4.42 4.32
C PHE A 22 3.74 -4.65 4.13
N TYR A 23 3.26 -4.65 2.89
CA TYR A 23 1.84 -4.84 2.62
C TYR A 23 1.36 -6.27 2.88
N SER A 24 2.24 -7.26 2.76
CA SER A 24 1.92 -8.65 3.16
C SER A 24 1.58 -8.75 4.65
N LYS A 25 2.28 -7.99 5.50
CA LYS A 25 1.97 -7.93 6.94
C LYS A 25 0.61 -7.29 7.24
N ILE A 26 0.09 -6.46 6.34
CA ILE A 26 -1.24 -5.87 6.48
C ILE A 26 -2.34 -6.82 6.01
N THR A 27 -2.09 -7.57 4.94
CA THR A 27 -3.12 -8.30 4.19
C THR A 27 -3.07 -9.82 4.33
N ASP A 28 -1.96 -10.37 4.81
CA ASP A 28 -1.61 -11.81 4.75
C ASP A 28 -1.51 -12.37 3.32
N PHE A 29 -1.43 -11.51 2.30
CA PHE A 29 -1.22 -11.95 0.93
C PHE A 29 0.20 -12.49 0.74
N GLU A 30 0.32 -13.50 -0.11
CA GLU A 30 1.59 -14.14 -0.43
C GLU A 30 2.49 -13.22 -1.28
N VAL A 31 3.77 -13.16 -0.92
CA VAL A 31 4.78 -12.41 -1.68
C VAL A 31 5.38 -13.32 -2.74
N VAL A 32 5.30 -12.92 -4.01
CA VAL A 32 5.85 -13.66 -5.15
C VAL A 32 6.79 -12.77 -5.95
N VAL A 33 8.05 -13.14 -6.06
CA VAL A 33 9.02 -12.48 -6.94
C VAL A 33 8.82 -12.99 -8.36
N ALA A 34 8.28 -12.14 -9.25
CA ALA A 34 7.86 -12.57 -10.59
C ALA A 34 8.93 -12.30 -11.66
N HIS A 35 9.68 -11.21 -11.56
CA HIS A 35 10.72 -10.86 -12.53
C HIS A 35 12.01 -10.44 -11.84
N LEU A 36 13.11 -10.93 -12.37
CA LEU A 36 14.47 -10.59 -11.97
C LEU A 36 15.23 -9.88 -13.12
N SER A 37 16.17 -9.02 -12.74
CA SER A 37 17.15 -8.49 -13.70
C SER A 37 18.14 -9.58 -14.14
N LYS A 38 18.97 -9.27 -15.12
CA LYS A 38 20.07 -10.17 -15.54
C LYS A 38 21.03 -10.50 -14.39
N ASN A 39 21.15 -9.61 -13.42
CA ASN A 39 22.01 -9.78 -12.24
C ASN A 39 21.27 -10.43 -11.05
N GLY A 40 20.01 -10.82 -11.22
CA GLY A 40 19.22 -11.47 -10.18
C GLY A 40 18.50 -10.51 -9.22
N ASP A 41 18.50 -9.21 -9.50
CA ASP A 41 17.78 -8.24 -8.67
C ASP A 41 16.27 -8.29 -8.93
N PRO A 42 15.43 -8.30 -7.89
CA PRO A 42 13.98 -8.23 -8.06
C PRO A 42 13.53 -6.95 -8.76
N LEU A 43 12.79 -7.08 -9.86
CA LEU A 43 12.24 -5.95 -10.63
C LEU A 43 10.74 -5.79 -10.46
N TRP A 44 10.03 -6.92 -10.28
CA TRP A 44 8.59 -6.97 -10.16
C TRP A 44 8.21 -8.01 -9.12
N VAL A 45 7.53 -7.58 -8.09
CA VAL A 45 7.10 -8.44 -6.97
C VAL A 45 5.60 -8.29 -6.80
N GLU A 46 4.91 -9.39 -6.60
CA GLU A 46 3.46 -9.43 -6.51
C GLU A 46 2.98 -9.84 -5.13
N LEU A 47 1.83 -9.32 -4.75
CA LEU A 47 1.02 -9.83 -3.64
C LEU A 47 -0.14 -10.62 -4.20
N VAL A 48 -0.25 -11.87 -3.78
CA VAL A 48 -1.18 -12.85 -4.32
C VAL A 48 -2.12 -13.34 -3.21
N ASP A 49 -3.41 -13.31 -3.48
CA ASP A 49 -4.47 -13.81 -2.62
C ASP A 49 -5.20 -14.95 -3.33
N ASN A 50 -5.11 -16.17 -2.77
CA ASN A 50 -5.72 -17.36 -3.35
C ASN A 50 -5.45 -17.53 -4.87
N GLY A 51 -4.20 -17.34 -5.27
CA GLY A 51 -3.79 -17.48 -6.67
C GLY A 51 -4.12 -16.28 -7.57
N VAL A 52 -4.67 -15.21 -7.02
CA VAL A 52 -5.01 -13.99 -7.75
C VAL A 52 -4.07 -12.85 -7.32
N THR A 53 -3.32 -12.30 -8.26
CA THR A 53 -2.49 -11.13 -8.00
C THR A 53 -3.38 -9.91 -7.74
N LYS A 54 -3.16 -9.25 -6.61
CA LYS A 54 -3.92 -8.06 -6.20
C LYS A 54 -3.15 -6.77 -6.40
N ILE A 55 -1.90 -6.75 -5.96
CA ILE A 55 -1.02 -5.59 -5.98
C ILE A 55 0.33 -6.06 -6.51
N ALA A 56 1.02 -5.20 -7.26
CA ALA A 56 2.39 -5.43 -7.67
C ALA A 56 3.27 -4.24 -7.31
N PHE A 57 4.57 -4.47 -7.20
CA PHE A 57 5.56 -3.46 -6.87
C PHE A 57 6.66 -3.52 -7.92
N GLN A 58 6.88 -2.38 -8.57
CA GLN A 58 7.85 -2.24 -9.66
C GLN A 58 9.05 -1.44 -9.19
N ARG A 59 10.24 -2.02 -9.35
CA ARG A 59 11.47 -1.29 -9.09
C ARG A 59 11.67 -0.19 -10.12
N VAL A 60 11.87 1.03 -9.65
CA VAL A 60 12.14 2.20 -10.48
C VAL A 60 13.51 2.74 -10.13
N LYS A 61 14.36 2.87 -11.15
CA LYS A 61 15.67 3.50 -11.00
C LYS A 61 15.49 4.99 -10.72
N ASN A 62 16.25 5.51 -9.74
CA ASN A 62 16.14 6.91 -9.32
C ASN A 62 14.73 7.28 -8.84
N TYR A 63 14.12 6.37 -8.09
CA TYR A 63 12.80 6.58 -7.51
C TYR A 63 12.74 7.85 -6.67
N VAL A 64 11.69 8.63 -6.87
CA VAL A 64 11.39 9.82 -6.07
C VAL A 64 10.00 9.63 -5.48
N LYS A 65 9.92 9.68 -4.14
CA LYS A 65 8.65 9.51 -3.45
C LYS A 65 7.68 10.67 -3.72
N PRO A 66 6.38 10.43 -3.71
CA PRO A 66 5.40 11.52 -3.80
C PRO A 66 5.49 12.44 -2.59
N THR A 67 5.09 13.69 -2.80
CA THR A 67 4.86 14.67 -1.73
C THR A 67 3.36 14.80 -1.50
N TRP A 68 2.94 14.69 -0.25
CA TRP A 68 1.52 14.71 0.09
C TRP A 68 1.29 15.32 1.47
N PRO A 69 0.24 16.13 1.67
CA PRO A 69 -0.79 16.53 0.69
C PRO A 69 -0.34 17.64 -0.27
N GLU A 70 0.77 18.29 0.01
CA GLU A 70 1.29 19.40 -0.78
C GLU A 70 2.71 19.09 -1.25
N GLY A 71 3.15 19.79 -2.30
CA GLY A 71 4.49 19.65 -2.85
C GLY A 71 4.50 19.39 -4.35
N PRO A 72 5.70 19.29 -4.97
CA PRO A 72 5.85 19.26 -6.41
C PRO A 72 5.54 17.87 -7.04
N ILE A 73 5.45 16.79 -6.24
CA ILE A 73 5.26 15.44 -6.74
C ILE A 73 3.97 14.86 -6.14
N PRO A 74 2.82 15.08 -6.79
CA PRO A 74 1.54 14.61 -6.24
C PRO A 74 1.43 13.08 -6.32
N GLN A 75 0.68 12.50 -5.38
CA GLN A 75 0.24 11.11 -5.54
C GLN A 75 -0.66 10.99 -6.79
N GLN A 76 -0.54 9.88 -7.49
CA GLN A 76 -1.41 9.58 -8.64
C GLN A 76 -2.61 8.71 -8.24
N ALA A 77 -2.42 7.89 -7.22
CA ALA A 77 -3.42 7.02 -6.64
C ALA A 77 -2.97 6.62 -5.23
N HIS A 78 -3.88 6.10 -4.44
CA HIS A 78 -3.55 5.52 -3.13
C HIS A 78 -4.39 4.27 -2.88
N LEU A 79 -3.93 3.44 -1.96
CA LEU A 79 -4.66 2.25 -1.52
C LEU A 79 -5.46 2.58 -0.27
N ASP A 80 -6.65 2.01 -0.16
CA ASP A 80 -7.46 2.00 1.05
C ASP A 80 -7.57 0.57 1.57
N PHE A 81 -7.48 0.41 2.88
CA PHE A 81 -7.67 -0.86 3.57
C PHE A 81 -8.77 -0.70 4.62
N ASP A 82 -9.75 -1.58 4.59
CA ASP A 82 -10.80 -1.60 5.59
C ASP A 82 -10.32 -2.27 6.87
N VAL A 83 -10.62 -1.67 8.00
CA VAL A 83 -10.32 -2.23 9.33
C VAL A 83 -11.53 -2.10 10.26
N PRO A 84 -11.75 -3.06 11.16
CA PRO A 84 -12.88 -2.99 12.09
C PRO A 84 -12.71 -1.90 13.15
N ASN A 85 -11.47 -1.55 13.50
CA ASN A 85 -11.16 -0.54 14.51
C ASN A 85 -9.86 0.19 14.15
N LEU A 86 -9.95 1.51 13.99
CA LEU A 86 -8.82 2.35 13.58
C LEU A 86 -7.70 2.40 14.63
N ASP A 87 -8.03 2.50 15.91
CA ASP A 87 -7.01 2.64 16.96
C ASP A 87 -6.18 1.37 17.10
N ILE A 88 -6.83 0.21 17.10
CA ILE A 88 -6.15 -1.10 17.16
C ILE A 88 -5.30 -1.32 15.90
N ALA A 89 -5.84 -1.01 14.74
CA ALA A 89 -5.13 -1.16 13.47
C ALA A 89 -3.93 -0.22 13.38
N GLU A 90 -4.07 1.04 13.80
CA GLU A 90 -2.99 2.01 13.84
C GLU A 90 -1.81 1.53 14.69
N GLU A 91 -2.09 1.03 15.89
CA GLU A 91 -1.04 0.49 16.77
C GLU A 91 -0.21 -0.60 16.09
N LYS A 92 -0.88 -1.56 15.45
CA LYS A 92 -0.22 -2.63 14.70
C LYS A 92 0.55 -2.11 13.50
N LEU A 93 -0.05 -1.16 12.78
CA LEU A 93 0.52 -0.59 11.57
C LEU A 93 1.83 0.16 11.83
N LEU A 94 1.88 0.93 12.92
CA LEU A 94 3.09 1.66 13.33
C LEU A 94 4.21 0.70 13.74
N GLN A 95 3.89 -0.45 14.32
CA GLN A 95 4.88 -1.48 14.70
C GLN A 95 5.57 -2.12 13.48
N ILE A 96 4.93 -2.14 12.33
CA ILE A 96 5.51 -2.70 11.09
C ILE A 96 6.20 -1.66 10.21
N GLY A 97 6.30 -0.41 10.65
CA GLY A 97 7.10 0.62 10.00
C GLY A 97 6.31 1.64 9.18
N ALA A 98 4.98 1.65 9.24
CA ALA A 98 4.20 2.74 8.68
C ALA A 98 4.44 4.04 9.45
N VAL A 99 4.34 5.16 8.76
CA VAL A 99 4.40 6.50 9.35
C VAL A 99 3.04 7.15 9.23
N LYS A 100 2.46 7.56 10.35
CA LYS A 100 1.21 8.34 10.31
C LYS A 100 1.48 9.71 9.71
N SER A 101 0.67 10.12 8.74
CA SER A 101 0.80 11.47 8.19
C SER A 101 0.55 12.50 9.28
N PRO A 102 1.44 13.51 9.44
CA PRO A 102 1.20 14.61 10.38
C PRO A 102 0.01 15.49 9.97
N ILE A 103 -0.37 15.42 8.69
CA ILE A 103 -1.52 16.13 8.14
C ILE A 103 -2.59 15.12 7.79
N GLN A 104 -3.72 15.18 8.48
CA GLN A 104 -4.91 14.39 8.16
C GLN A 104 -5.88 15.27 7.36
N THR A 105 -6.54 14.71 6.35
CA THR A 105 -7.41 15.48 5.45
C THR A 105 -8.67 15.97 6.11
N SER A 106 -9.06 15.38 7.22
CA SER A 106 -10.20 15.82 8.00
C SER A 106 -9.90 15.84 9.48
N SER A 107 -10.45 16.83 10.16
CA SER A 107 -10.51 16.93 11.62
C SER A 107 -11.89 16.52 12.17
N ASP A 108 -12.84 16.15 11.29
CA ASP A 108 -14.18 15.73 11.71
C ASP A 108 -14.10 14.33 12.35
N PRO A 109 -14.53 14.18 13.63
CA PRO A 109 -14.58 12.86 14.27
C PRO A 109 -15.51 11.86 13.58
N ALA A 110 -16.43 12.33 12.74
CA ALA A 110 -17.30 11.47 11.93
C ALA A 110 -16.56 10.82 10.75
N ASP A 111 -15.41 11.36 10.36
CA ASP A 111 -14.61 10.76 9.31
C ASP A 111 -13.94 9.48 9.80
N ASN A 112 -14.12 8.45 9.03
CA ASN A 112 -13.77 7.08 9.38
C ASN A 112 -12.50 6.58 8.72
N PHE A 113 -11.58 7.48 8.38
CA PHE A 113 -10.31 7.09 7.76
C PHE A 113 -9.12 7.87 8.34
N ARG A 114 -7.92 7.29 8.20
CA ARG A 114 -6.64 7.93 8.56
C ARG A 114 -5.60 7.65 7.50
N VAL A 115 -4.71 8.62 7.27
CA VAL A 115 -3.67 8.57 6.24
C VAL A 115 -2.32 8.22 6.85
N TYR A 116 -1.60 7.31 6.17
CA TYR A 116 -0.27 6.85 6.52
C TYR A 116 0.63 6.84 5.30
N PHE A 117 1.94 6.73 5.53
CA PHE A 117 2.92 6.51 4.48
C PHE A 117 3.54 5.12 4.62
N ASP A 118 3.71 4.44 3.49
CA ASP A 118 4.46 3.19 3.42
C ASP A 118 5.98 3.44 3.37
N PRO A 119 6.83 2.38 3.41
CA PRO A 119 8.29 2.56 3.37
C PRO A 119 8.83 3.24 2.11
N ALA A 120 8.08 3.25 1.02
CA ALA A 120 8.44 3.97 -0.21
C ALA A 120 7.89 5.41 -0.23
N GLY A 121 7.13 5.81 0.80
CA GLY A 121 6.54 7.12 0.92
C GLY A 121 5.19 7.29 0.21
N HIS A 122 4.58 6.23 -0.29
CA HIS A 122 3.22 6.32 -0.84
C HIS A 122 2.21 6.55 0.28
N PRO A 123 1.31 7.54 0.14
CA PRO A 123 0.15 7.66 1.01
C PRO A 123 -0.78 6.46 0.83
N PHE A 124 -1.34 5.99 1.94
CA PHE A 124 -2.44 5.02 1.93
C PHE A 124 -3.33 5.27 3.14
N CYS A 125 -4.54 4.73 3.11
CA CYS A 125 -5.52 4.93 4.16
C CYS A 125 -5.93 3.63 4.84
N LEU A 126 -6.19 3.73 6.14
CA LEU A 126 -7.07 2.80 6.84
C LEU A 126 -8.46 3.42 6.93
N VAL A 127 -9.47 2.64 6.61
CA VAL A 127 -10.87 3.04 6.64
C VAL A 127 -11.62 2.15 7.63
N SER A 128 -12.34 2.76 8.56
CA SER A 128 -13.16 2.01 9.53
C SER A 128 -14.34 1.35 8.83
N ASN A 129 -14.46 0.05 8.97
CA ASN A 129 -15.58 -0.72 8.47
C ASN A 129 -16.03 -1.73 9.55
N THR A 130 -17.03 -1.33 10.31
CA THR A 130 -17.52 -2.12 11.46
C THR A 130 -18.28 -3.39 11.03
N SER A 131 -18.56 -3.56 9.73
CA SER A 131 -19.16 -4.79 9.22
C SER A 131 -18.16 -5.94 9.10
N ILE A 132 -16.85 -5.63 9.12
CA ILE A 132 -15.79 -6.64 9.10
C ILE A 132 -15.59 -7.17 10.52
N THR A 133 -15.80 -8.45 10.71
CA THR A 133 -15.60 -9.13 12.01
C THR A 133 -14.34 -9.98 12.03
N ASP A 134 -13.92 -10.46 10.86
CA ASP A 134 -12.74 -11.31 10.69
C ASP A 134 -11.80 -10.71 9.62
N LEU A 135 -10.53 -10.71 9.91
CA LEU A 135 -9.47 -10.27 9.01
C LEU A 135 -8.58 -11.43 8.59
#